data_e618cd62c49b3b11aa241460ea1cdc83
#
_entry.id   e618cd62c49b3b11aa241460ea1cdc83
#
_cell.length_a   1.000
_cell.length_b   1.000
_cell.length_c   1.000
_cell.angle_alpha   90.00
_cell.angle_beta   90.00
_cell.angle_gamma   90.00
#
_symmetry.space_group_name_H-M   'P 1'
#
loop_
_entity.id
_entity.type
_entity.pdbx_description
1 polymer ?
#
loop_
_entity_poly.entity_id
_entity_poly.type
_entity_poly.pdbx_seq_one_letter_code
_entity_poly.pdbx_strand_id
1 'polypeptide(L)'
;MSDEEKGGSAWRSLGEFIRSQRELANLSMRQLAEIAKISNPYLSQVERGMYKPSADVLKNIANALHMSAETMYTQAGLLDDSGEENHHGVEHAIKLDPRLSVQQKDALIRIYRSFVRNE
;
A
#
# COMPACT_ATOMS: atom_id res chain seq x y z
N MET A 1 12.38 -7.66 -20.11
CA MET A 1 13.05 -6.91 -19.21
C MET A 1 12.16 -5.94 -18.52
N SER A 2 11.42 -5.14 -19.20
CA SER A 2 10.66 -4.18 -18.51
C SER A 2 9.58 -4.81 -17.67
N ASP A 3 9.01 -5.95 -18.05
CA ASP A 3 8.00 -6.57 -17.25
C ASP A 3 8.56 -7.08 -15.95
N GLU A 4 9.73 -7.65 -16.01
CA GLU A 4 10.35 -8.11 -14.79
C GLU A 4 10.71 -6.95 -13.90
N GLU A 5 11.17 -5.88 -14.48
CA GLU A 5 11.51 -4.73 -13.69
C GLU A 5 10.29 -4.15 -13.03
N LYS A 6 9.16 -4.12 -13.74
CA LYS A 6 7.97 -3.61 -13.14
C LYS A 6 7.52 -4.46 -11.98
N GLY A 7 7.54 -5.78 -12.16
CA GLY A 7 7.16 -6.67 -11.09
C GLY A 7 8.09 -6.52 -9.92
N GLY A 8 9.40 -6.50 -10.19
CA GLY A 8 10.35 -6.35 -9.11
C GLY A 8 10.22 -5.02 -8.44
N SER A 9 9.92 -3.98 -9.21
CA SER A 9 9.75 -2.66 -8.65
C SER A 9 8.55 -2.60 -7.72
N ALA A 10 7.45 -3.23 -8.10
CA ALA A 10 6.26 -3.23 -7.28
C ALA A 10 6.48 -3.96 -5.97
N TRP A 11 7.12 -5.13 -6.01
CA TRP A 11 7.38 -5.86 -4.78
C TRP A 11 8.40 -5.15 -3.91
N ARG A 12 9.35 -4.47 -4.53
CA ARG A 12 10.31 -3.69 -3.79
C ARG A 12 9.62 -2.50 -3.12
N SER A 13 8.70 -1.86 -3.83
CA SER A 13 7.96 -0.74 -3.25
C SER A 13 7.10 -1.20 -2.08
N LEU A 14 6.48 -2.37 -2.21
CA LEU A 14 5.70 -2.92 -1.12
C LEU A 14 6.61 -3.20 0.08
N GLY A 15 7.76 -3.79 -0.16
CA GLY A 15 8.68 -4.10 0.92
C GLY A 15 9.18 -2.86 1.63
N GLU A 16 9.49 -1.83 0.86
CA GLU A 16 9.93 -0.57 1.44
C GLU A 16 8.82 0.09 2.24
N PHE A 17 7.60 0.00 1.74
CA PHE A 17 6.48 0.55 2.46
C PHE A 17 6.27 -0.17 3.78
N ILE A 18 6.33 -1.50 3.78
CA ILE A 18 6.20 -2.28 5.00
C ILE A 18 7.28 -1.86 5.99
N ARG A 19 8.51 -1.74 5.52
CA ARG A 19 9.60 -1.36 6.38
C ARG A 19 9.39 0.02 6.98
N SER A 20 8.97 0.97 6.16
CA SER A 20 8.71 2.32 6.65
C SER A 20 7.63 2.32 7.72
N GLN A 21 6.56 1.59 7.49
CA GLN A 21 5.47 1.53 8.45
C GLN A 21 5.90 0.84 9.73
N ARG A 22 6.74 -0.19 9.60
CA ARG A 22 7.26 -0.88 10.76
C ARG A 22 8.10 0.07 11.62
N GLU A 23 8.95 0.85 10.96
CA GLU A 23 9.81 1.78 11.68
C GLU A 23 9.01 2.90 12.32
N LEU A 24 8.00 3.39 11.63
CA LEU A 24 7.14 4.40 12.20
C LEU A 24 6.39 3.89 13.43
N ALA A 25 6.07 2.61 13.44
CA ALA A 25 5.41 2.01 14.59
C ALA A 25 6.38 1.61 15.68
N ASN A 26 7.67 1.85 15.47
CA ASN A 26 8.70 1.49 16.43
C ASN A 26 8.73 0.00 16.70
N LEU A 27 8.51 -0.79 15.66
CA LEU A 27 8.60 -2.23 15.81
C LEU A 27 9.89 -2.74 15.21
N SER A 28 10.52 -3.67 15.91
CA SER A 28 11.68 -4.34 15.34
C SER A 28 11.20 -5.37 14.32
N MET A 29 12.11 -5.84 13.50
CA MET A 29 11.80 -6.91 12.56
C MET A 29 11.22 -8.11 13.29
N ARG A 30 11.83 -8.48 14.41
CA ARG A 30 11.37 -9.61 15.17
C ARG A 30 9.96 -9.38 15.72
N GLN A 31 9.68 -8.19 16.20
CA GLN A 31 8.38 -7.90 16.77
C GLN A 31 7.30 -7.99 15.71
N LEU A 32 7.55 -7.42 14.55
CA LEU A 32 6.55 -7.50 13.49
C LEU A 32 6.37 -8.93 13.03
N ALA A 33 7.45 -9.67 12.89
CA ALA A 33 7.35 -11.06 12.47
C ALA A 33 6.52 -11.87 13.46
N GLU A 34 6.71 -11.62 14.75
CA GLU A 34 5.94 -12.32 15.76
C GLU A 34 4.46 -12.00 15.66
N ILE A 35 4.14 -10.72 15.53
CA ILE A 35 2.73 -10.33 15.46
C ILE A 35 2.09 -10.88 14.19
N ALA A 36 2.80 -10.83 13.10
CA ALA A 36 2.26 -11.31 11.83
C ALA A 36 2.35 -12.84 11.69
N LYS A 37 3.00 -13.50 12.66
CA LYS A 37 3.08 -14.94 12.68
C LYS A 37 3.84 -15.49 11.49
N ILE A 38 4.95 -14.85 11.16
CA ILE A 38 5.84 -15.32 10.11
C ILE A 38 7.25 -15.33 10.66
N SER A 39 8.14 -15.98 9.97
CA SER A 39 9.52 -16.05 10.45
C SER A 39 10.24 -14.74 10.17
N ASN A 40 11.24 -14.49 10.99
CA ASN A 40 12.06 -13.31 10.83
C ASN A 40 12.76 -13.28 9.47
N PRO A 41 13.40 -14.35 9.03
CA PRO A 41 14.02 -14.32 7.70
C PRO A 41 13.02 -14.09 6.58
N TYR A 42 11.83 -14.65 6.70
CA TYR A 42 10.83 -14.45 5.67
C TYR A 42 10.42 -12.99 5.60
N LEU A 43 10.16 -12.36 6.74
CA LEU A 43 9.80 -10.96 6.76
C LEU A 43 10.93 -10.11 6.18
N SER A 44 12.16 -10.44 6.51
CA SER A 44 13.30 -9.72 5.99
C SER A 44 13.32 -9.74 4.47
N GLN A 45 13.01 -10.90 3.89
CA GLN A 45 13.02 -11.02 2.45
C GLN A 45 11.83 -10.31 1.81
N VAL A 46 10.71 -10.30 2.48
CA VAL A 46 9.56 -9.53 2.00
C VAL A 46 9.89 -8.04 1.98
N GLU A 47 10.52 -7.55 3.04
CA GLU A 47 10.87 -6.13 3.09
C GLU A 47 11.89 -5.76 2.02
N ARG A 48 12.70 -6.71 1.61
CA ARG A 48 13.68 -6.42 0.57
C ARG A 48 13.11 -6.63 -0.83
N GLY A 49 11.87 -7.02 -0.93
CA GLY A 49 11.25 -7.21 -2.24
C GLY A 49 11.63 -8.49 -2.92
N MET A 50 12.19 -9.45 -2.15
CA MET A 50 12.65 -10.68 -2.73
C MET A 50 11.58 -11.74 -2.80
N TYR A 51 10.52 -11.60 -2.02
CA TYR A 51 9.42 -12.52 -2.06
C TYR A 51 8.12 -11.79 -2.19
N LYS A 52 7.23 -12.35 -2.96
CA LYS A 52 5.87 -11.86 -3.04
C LYS A 52 5.10 -12.52 -1.92
N PRO A 53 4.63 -11.78 -0.95
CA PRO A 53 3.89 -12.40 0.15
C PRO A 53 2.54 -12.91 -0.31
N SER A 54 2.07 -13.98 0.31
CA SER A 54 0.74 -14.46 0.02
C SER A 54 -0.29 -13.46 0.54
N ALA A 55 -1.53 -13.61 0.10
CA ALA A 55 -2.59 -12.73 0.57
C ALA A 55 -2.76 -12.83 2.08
N ASP A 56 -2.67 -14.04 2.62
CA ASP A 56 -2.81 -14.22 4.06
C ASP A 56 -1.67 -13.56 4.82
N VAL A 57 -0.45 -13.71 4.35
CA VAL A 57 0.70 -13.10 5.00
C VAL A 57 0.58 -11.58 4.94
N LEU A 58 0.19 -11.06 3.80
CA LEU A 58 0.06 -9.62 3.68
C LEU A 58 -1.03 -9.08 4.60
N LYS A 59 -2.13 -9.81 4.71
CA LYS A 59 -3.18 -9.43 5.62
C LYS A 59 -2.69 -9.42 7.07
N ASN A 60 -1.89 -10.40 7.45
CA ASN A 60 -1.35 -10.45 8.80
C ASN A 60 -0.40 -9.29 9.06
N ILE A 61 0.44 -8.96 8.09
CA ILE A 61 1.35 -7.84 8.23
C ILE A 61 0.56 -6.54 8.34
N ALA A 62 -0.44 -6.38 7.48
CA ALA A 62 -1.25 -5.16 7.49
C ALA A 62 -1.96 -5.01 8.83
N ASN A 63 -2.53 -6.10 9.34
CA ASN A 63 -3.20 -6.03 10.63
C ASN A 63 -2.24 -5.65 11.74
N ALA A 64 -1.03 -6.18 11.70
CA ALA A 64 -0.03 -5.85 12.71
C ALA A 64 0.35 -4.38 12.66
N LEU A 65 0.26 -3.78 11.49
CA LEU A 65 0.57 -2.37 11.32
C LEU A 65 -0.68 -1.50 11.36
N HIS A 66 -1.82 -2.08 11.71
CA HIS A 66 -3.09 -1.35 11.89
C HIS A 66 -3.53 -0.69 10.58
N MET A 67 -3.42 -1.39 9.50
CA MET A 67 -3.92 -0.90 8.22
C MET A 67 -4.53 -2.04 7.44
N SER A 68 -5.24 -1.74 6.37
CA SER A 68 -5.85 -2.77 5.57
C SER A 68 -4.85 -3.29 4.54
N ALA A 69 -5.05 -4.51 4.11
CA ALA A 69 -4.21 -5.06 3.04
C ALA A 69 -4.41 -4.26 1.75
N GLU A 70 -5.61 -3.78 1.54
CA GLU A 70 -5.90 -2.97 0.37
C GLU A 70 -5.06 -1.71 0.34
N THR A 71 -4.96 -1.03 1.47
CA THR A 71 -4.12 0.16 1.57
C THR A 71 -2.68 -0.19 1.24
N MET A 72 -2.21 -1.30 1.74
CA MET A 72 -0.84 -1.71 1.51
C MET A 72 -0.60 -1.99 0.02
N TYR A 73 -1.50 -2.69 -0.63
CA TYR A 73 -1.39 -2.95 -2.05
C TYR A 73 -1.44 -1.66 -2.86
N THR A 74 -2.33 -0.76 -2.48
CA THR A 74 -2.47 0.50 -3.20
C THR A 74 -1.21 1.35 -3.09
N GLN A 75 -0.62 1.37 -1.91
CA GLN A 75 0.60 2.15 -1.73
C GLN A 75 1.75 1.58 -2.54
N ALA A 76 1.74 0.30 -2.77
CA ALA A 76 2.79 -0.31 -3.57
C ALA A 76 2.49 -0.24 -5.06
N GLY A 77 1.33 0.25 -5.44
CA GLY A 77 0.98 0.32 -6.85
C GLY A 77 0.54 -0.99 -7.43
N LEU A 78 0.11 -1.91 -6.55
CA LEU A 78 -0.24 -3.21 -7.03
C LEU A 78 -1.70 -3.36 -7.33
N LEU A 79 -2.54 -2.48 -6.77
CA LEU A 79 -3.91 -2.64 -6.93
C LEU A 79 -4.46 -1.72 -7.88
N ASP A 80 -4.30 -0.74 -8.05
CA ASP A 80 -5.01 0.16 -8.68
C ASP A 80 -4.91 0.08 -10.07
N ASP A 81 -4.53 -0.89 -10.63
CA ASP A 81 -4.39 -0.80 -11.83
C ASP A 81 -5.43 -1.34 -12.56
N SER A 82 -6.48 -1.28 -12.28
CA SER A 82 -7.55 -1.77 -12.92
C SER A 82 -7.89 -1.00 -14.12
N GLY A 83 -7.16 -0.23 -14.57
CA GLY A 83 -7.52 0.48 -15.71
C GLY A 83 -8.05 1.83 -15.43
N GLU A 84 -8.49 2.03 -14.26
CA GLU A 84 -8.91 3.32 -13.90
C GLU A 84 -8.01 3.80 -12.86
N GLU A 85 -6.81 3.37 -12.91
CA GLU A 85 -5.89 3.67 -11.85
C GLU A 85 -5.73 5.13 -11.61
N ASN A 86 -5.81 5.91 -12.62
CA ASN A 86 -5.62 7.33 -12.40
C ASN A 86 -6.72 7.93 -11.55
N HIS A 87 -7.93 7.43 -11.73
CA HIS A 87 -9.01 7.92 -10.93
C HIS A 87 -8.81 7.57 -9.48
N HIS A 88 -8.42 6.32 -9.25
CA HIS A 88 -8.24 5.88 -7.87
C HIS A 88 -7.07 6.57 -7.22
N GLY A 89 -6.04 6.86 -7.98
CA GLY A 89 -4.87 7.52 -7.43
C GLY A 89 -5.19 8.89 -6.88
N VAL A 90 -5.90 9.70 -7.65
CA VAL A 90 -6.22 11.05 -7.22
C VAL A 90 -7.21 11.03 -6.07
N GLU A 91 -8.25 10.23 -6.17
CA GLU A 91 -9.25 10.19 -5.11
C GLU A 91 -8.65 9.68 -3.83
N HIS A 92 -7.80 8.68 -3.92
CA HIS A 92 -7.15 8.12 -2.75
C HIS A 92 -6.28 9.17 -2.07
N ALA A 93 -5.51 9.92 -2.85
CA ALA A 93 -4.66 10.96 -2.31
C ALA A 93 -5.48 12.03 -1.60
N ILE A 94 -6.63 12.40 -2.17
CA ILE A 94 -7.49 13.38 -1.54
C ILE A 94 -8.00 12.84 -0.20
N LYS A 95 -8.43 11.59 -0.19
CA LYS A 95 -8.99 11.01 1.03
C LYS A 95 -7.98 10.94 2.15
N LEU A 96 -6.72 10.77 1.81
CA LEU A 96 -5.71 10.64 2.83
C LEU A 96 -5.07 11.96 3.25
N ASP A 97 -5.41 13.05 2.61
CA ASP A 97 -4.75 14.32 2.90
C ASP A 97 -5.25 14.88 4.23
N PRO A 98 -4.40 14.97 5.24
CA PRO A 98 -4.85 15.44 6.55
C PRO A 98 -5.15 16.93 6.61
N ARG A 99 -4.81 17.67 5.57
CA ARG A 99 -5.06 19.09 5.57
C ARG A 99 -6.46 19.44 5.12
N LEU A 100 -7.21 18.44 4.63
CA LEU A 100 -8.55 18.67 4.13
C LEU A 100 -9.60 18.16 5.09
N SER A 101 -10.68 18.90 5.23
CA SER A 101 -11.81 18.42 6.02
C SER A 101 -12.58 17.39 5.21
N VAL A 102 -13.46 16.69 5.86
CA VAL A 102 -14.30 15.71 5.20
C VAL A 102 -15.11 16.36 4.09
N GLN A 103 -15.65 17.53 4.36
CA GLN A 103 -16.45 18.24 3.39
C GLN A 103 -15.62 18.68 2.21
N GLN A 104 -14.39 19.12 2.46
CA GLN A 104 -13.52 19.52 1.38
C GLN A 104 -13.12 18.33 0.53
N LYS A 105 -12.86 17.19 1.14
CA LYS A 105 -12.53 15.99 0.40
C LYS A 105 -13.69 15.59 -0.52
N ASP A 106 -14.88 15.64 0.02
CA ASP A 106 -16.05 15.27 -0.74
C ASP A 106 -16.23 16.17 -1.95
N ALA A 107 -16.08 17.47 -1.74
CA ALA A 107 -16.22 18.42 -2.84
C ALA A 107 -15.17 18.21 -3.91
N LEU A 108 -13.93 17.99 -3.50
CA LEU A 108 -12.86 17.80 -4.46
C LEU A 108 -13.04 16.51 -5.26
N ILE A 109 -13.46 15.46 -4.61
CA ILE A 109 -13.68 14.20 -5.30
C ILE A 109 -14.82 14.36 -6.31
N ARG A 110 -15.85 15.06 -5.92
CA ARG A 110 -16.97 15.28 -6.81
C ARG A 110 -16.56 16.06 -8.04
N ILE A 111 -15.77 17.11 -7.85
CA ILE A 111 -15.28 17.90 -8.97
C ILE A 111 -14.37 17.05 -9.85
N TYR A 112 -13.48 16.30 -9.24
CA TYR A 112 -12.56 15.46 -10.00
C TYR A 112 -13.35 14.49 -10.88
N ARG A 113 -14.34 13.85 -10.30
CA ARG A 113 -15.12 12.88 -11.04
C ARG A 113 -15.88 13.52 -12.21
N SER A 114 -16.34 14.74 -12.00
CA SER A 114 -17.06 15.41 -13.07
C SER A 114 -16.15 15.67 -14.26
N PHE A 115 -14.87 15.90 -14.01
CA PHE A 115 -13.95 16.11 -15.11
C PHE A 115 -13.59 14.81 -15.83
N VAL A 116 -13.31 13.75 -15.08
CA VAL A 116 -12.84 12.54 -15.72
C VAL A 116 -13.96 11.73 -16.31
N ARG A 117 -15.20 11.91 -15.78
CA ARG A 117 -16.26 11.17 -16.28
C ARG A 117 -17.04 11.92 -17.29
N ASN A 118 -16.75 13.13 -17.47
CA ASN A 118 -17.55 13.93 -18.28
C ASN A 118 -17.30 13.61 -19.67
N GLU A 119 -18.11 13.07 -20.33
CA GLU A 119 -17.89 12.84 -21.66
C GLU A 119 -18.86 13.46 -22.48
#